data_5904d5dc0fbc3c65eb172a3fab935a56
#
_entry.id   5904d5dc0fbc3c65eb172a3fab935a56
#
_cell.length_a   1.000
_cell.length_b   1.000
_cell.length_c   1.000
_cell.angle_alpha   90.00
_cell.angle_beta   90.00
_cell.angle_gamma   90.00
#
_symmetry.space_group_name_H-M   'P 1'
#
loop_
_entity.id
_entity.type
_entity.pdbx_description
1 polymer ?
#
loop_
_entity_poly.entity_id
_entity_poly.type
_entity_poly.pdbx_seq_one_letter_code
_entity_poly.pdbx_strand_id
1 'polypeptide(L)'
;MNSTAPIPSAVTLPDPADTFEVSVTDTRALLDSPLKPILIDCREEDEHAYCRIPGAQLLPLAAINSRIAGVLGSKETPAIIYCHHGMRSMRAVTYLRDHGFSHVFSMRGGIDAWSSEIDPTVPAY
;
A
#
# COMPACT_ATOMS: atom_id res chain seq x y z
N MET A 1 -18.36 9.96 -29.32
CA MET A 1 -18.20 9.96 -28.68
C MET A 1 -17.76 9.66 -27.95
N ASN A 2 -17.58 9.73 -27.68
CA ASN A 2 -17.30 9.53 -26.85
C ASN A 2 -17.00 9.19 -26.03
N SER A 3 -16.92 9.19 -25.98
CA SER A 3 -16.88 8.94 -25.14
C SER A 3 -16.42 8.76 -24.39
N THR A 4 -16.33 9.00 -24.15
CA THR A 4 -16.03 8.96 -23.33
C THR A 4 -15.82 8.71 -22.35
N ALA A 5 -15.79 8.59 -22.23
CA ALA A 5 -15.79 8.26 -21.29
C ALA A 5 -15.28 8.44 -20.44
N PRO A 6 -15.26 8.61 -19.69
CA PRO A 6 -14.74 8.97 -18.77
C PRO A 6 -14.07 8.41 -17.97
N ILE A 7 -13.50 8.59 -17.74
CA ILE A 7 -12.91 8.17 -17.12
C ILE A 7 -12.78 8.28 -16.06
N PRO A 8 -12.98 7.90 -15.60
CA PRO A 8 -12.98 7.94 -14.61
C PRO A 8 -12.19 8.06 -13.93
N SER A 9 -12.39 8.38 -13.83
CA SER A 9 -11.89 8.44 -13.22
C SER A 9 -10.87 8.39 -12.92
N ALA A 10 -10.70 9.10 -12.92
CA ALA A 10 -9.37 9.27 -12.67
C ALA A 10 -9.04 8.91 -11.26
N VAL A 11 -8.36 7.83 -11.15
CA VAL A 11 -7.84 7.42 -9.88
C VAL A 11 -6.61 8.25 -9.61
N THR A 12 -6.59 8.93 -8.49
CA THR A 12 -5.46 9.72 -8.07
C THR A 12 -5.02 9.29 -6.67
N LEU A 13 -3.73 9.47 -6.39
CA LEU A 13 -3.25 9.31 -5.02
C LEU A 13 -3.90 10.38 -4.14
N PRO A 14 -4.23 10.06 -2.88
CA PRO A 14 -4.63 11.10 -1.96
C PRO A 14 -3.50 12.10 -1.76
N ASP A 15 -3.85 13.31 -1.35
CA ASP A 15 -2.83 14.29 -1.00
C ASP A 15 -2.14 13.85 0.28
N PRO A 16 -0.82 13.66 0.27
CA PRO A 16 -0.11 13.25 1.48
C PRO A 16 -0.30 14.21 2.66
N ALA A 17 -0.58 15.47 2.39
CA ALA A 17 -0.85 16.44 3.45
C ALA A 17 -2.18 16.17 4.17
N ASP A 18 -3.11 15.47 3.51
CA ASP A 18 -4.44 15.22 4.05
C ASP A 18 -4.57 13.91 4.80
N THR A 19 -3.78 12.90 4.43
CA THR A 19 -3.93 11.58 5.02
C THR A 19 -2.66 10.76 4.95
N PHE A 20 -2.51 9.85 5.91
CA PHE A 20 -1.49 8.82 5.92
C PHE A 20 -2.03 7.48 5.41
N GLU A 21 -3.34 7.40 5.17
CA GLU A 21 -4.00 6.13 4.86
C GLU A 21 -4.75 6.16 3.54
N VAL A 22 -4.89 4.98 2.97
CA VAL A 22 -5.68 4.71 1.77
C VAL A 22 -6.56 3.51 2.08
N SER A 23 -7.84 3.55 1.68
CA SER A 23 -8.75 2.41 1.87
C SER A 23 -8.35 1.23 0.99
N VAL A 24 -8.86 0.04 1.30
CA VAL A 24 -8.63 -1.13 0.45
C VAL A 24 -9.26 -0.95 -0.93
N THR A 25 -10.41 -0.30 -1.01
CA THR A 25 -11.07 -0.03 -2.28
C THR A 25 -10.22 0.87 -3.17
N ASP A 26 -9.70 1.96 -2.60
CA ASP A 26 -8.84 2.88 -3.34
C ASP A 26 -7.49 2.23 -3.67
N THR A 27 -6.97 1.40 -2.78
CA THR A 27 -5.74 0.64 -3.06
C THR A 27 -5.92 -0.24 -4.29
N ARG A 28 -7.03 -0.98 -4.37
CA ARG A 28 -7.32 -1.83 -5.52
C ARG A 28 -7.35 -1.00 -6.80
N ALA A 29 -8.06 0.12 -6.76
CA ALA A 29 -8.17 1.00 -7.93
C ALA A 29 -6.81 1.55 -8.35
N LEU A 30 -5.99 1.96 -7.39
CA LEU A 30 -4.65 2.49 -7.66
C LEU A 30 -3.73 1.42 -8.27
N LEU A 31 -3.78 0.19 -7.76
CA LEU A 31 -2.97 -0.91 -8.28
C LEU A 31 -3.36 -1.26 -9.73
N ASP A 32 -4.62 -1.09 -10.08
CA ASP A 32 -5.12 -1.35 -11.43
C ASP A 32 -4.93 -0.17 -12.38
N SER A 33 -4.51 0.99 -11.86
CA SER A 33 -4.36 2.21 -12.65
C SER A 33 -2.94 2.33 -13.23
N PRO A 34 -2.72 3.27 -14.16
CA PRO A 34 -1.38 3.55 -14.66
C PRO A 34 -0.40 4.04 -13.58
N LEU A 35 -0.91 4.55 -12.45
CA LEU A 35 -0.07 5.01 -11.35
C LEU A 35 0.69 3.87 -10.69
N LYS A 36 0.06 2.71 -10.58
CA LYS A 36 0.66 1.47 -10.05
C LYS A 36 1.65 1.71 -8.91
N PRO A 37 1.20 2.18 -7.76
CA PRO A 37 2.11 2.34 -6.63
C PRO A 37 2.74 1.01 -6.25
N ILE A 38 3.93 1.06 -5.70
CA ILE A 38 4.58 -0.15 -5.20
C ILE A 38 3.81 -0.62 -3.96
N LEU A 39 3.47 -1.90 -3.93
CA LEU A 39 2.75 -2.49 -2.80
C LEU A 39 3.75 -3.24 -1.92
N ILE A 40 3.80 -2.86 -0.65
CA ILE A 40 4.76 -3.40 0.29
C ILE A 40 4.05 -4.07 1.46
N ASP A 41 4.45 -5.31 1.74
CA ASP A 41 4.00 -6.07 2.90
C ASP A 41 5.04 -5.91 4.00
N CYS A 42 4.70 -5.21 5.08
CA CYS A 42 5.65 -4.98 6.16
C CYS A 42 5.49 -5.97 7.31
N ARG A 43 4.77 -7.07 7.08
CA ARG A 43 4.62 -8.15 8.07
C ARG A 43 5.87 -9.01 8.12
N GLU A 44 5.82 -10.06 8.94
CA GLU A 44 6.92 -11.00 9.05
C GLU A 44 6.91 -11.98 7.89
N GLU A 45 8.04 -12.65 7.71
CA GLU A 45 8.24 -13.59 6.60
C GLU A 45 7.22 -14.72 6.60
N ASP A 46 6.92 -15.27 7.78
CA ASP A 46 5.95 -16.36 7.91
C ASP A 46 4.52 -15.91 7.58
N GLU A 47 4.16 -14.69 7.94
CA GLU A 47 2.86 -14.14 7.57
C GLU A 47 2.74 -13.99 6.04
N HIS A 48 3.78 -13.47 5.41
CA HIS A 48 3.82 -13.31 3.96
C HIS A 48 3.77 -14.66 3.24
N ALA A 49 4.43 -15.66 3.80
CA ALA A 49 4.41 -17.00 3.22
C ALA A 49 3.03 -17.65 3.34
N TYR A 50 2.32 -17.37 4.44
CA TYR A 50 0.99 -17.92 4.67
C TYR A 50 -0.05 -17.32 3.72
N CYS A 51 -0.09 -16.00 3.61
CA CYS A 51 -0.98 -15.32 2.66
C CYS A 51 -0.43 -13.92 2.36
N ARG A 52 -0.72 -13.43 1.17
CA ARG A 52 -0.29 -12.09 0.76
C ARG A 52 -1.18 -11.59 -0.36
N ILE A 53 -1.16 -10.28 -0.57
CA ILE A 53 -1.80 -9.68 -1.73
C ILE A 53 -0.89 -9.93 -2.93
N PRO A 54 -1.41 -10.42 -4.05
CA PRO A 54 -0.57 -10.64 -5.25
C PRO A 54 0.16 -9.36 -5.66
N GLY A 55 1.44 -9.51 -5.98
CA GLY A 55 2.28 -8.39 -6.39
C GLY A 55 2.97 -7.64 -5.26
N ALA A 56 2.66 -7.98 -4.01
CA ALA A 56 3.29 -7.32 -2.87
C ALA A 56 4.75 -7.76 -2.71
N GLN A 57 5.59 -6.81 -2.36
CA GLN A 57 6.99 -7.07 -2.01
C GLN A 57 7.11 -7.14 -0.50
N LEU A 58 7.77 -8.17 0.00
CA LEU A 58 7.99 -8.31 1.44
C LEU A 58 9.12 -7.39 1.88
N LEU A 59 8.82 -6.54 2.85
CA LEU A 59 9.80 -5.68 3.48
C LEU A 59 9.43 -5.54 4.95
N PRO A 60 9.86 -6.49 5.79
CA PRO A 60 9.46 -6.48 7.19
C PRO A 60 9.75 -5.17 7.89
N LEU A 61 8.90 -4.80 8.83
CA LEU A 61 9.00 -3.51 9.53
C LEU A 61 10.41 -3.29 10.10
N ALA A 62 11.04 -4.32 10.63
CA ALA A 62 12.38 -4.19 11.20
C ALA A 62 13.46 -3.84 10.18
N ALA A 63 13.22 -4.12 8.90
CA ALA A 63 14.19 -3.86 7.84
C ALA A 63 13.84 -2.65 6.99
N ILE A 64 12.73 -1.99 7.27
CA ILE A 64 12.18 -1.00 6.35
C ILE A 64 13.10 0.21 6.17
N ASN A 65 13.67 0.72 7.26
CA ASN A 65 14.50 1.91 7.20
C ASN A 65 15.82 1.67 6.45
N SER A 66 16.34 0.46 6.46
CA SER A 66 17.61 0.17 5.79
C SER A 66 17.42 -0.23 4.32
N ARG A 67 16.21 -0.63 3.92
CA ARG A 67 15.99 -1.20 2.59
C ARG A 67 15.04 -0.39 1.71
N ILE A 68 14.25 0.51 2.30
CA ILE A 68 13.20 1.20 1.56
C ILE A 68 13.73 2.04 0.38
N ALA A 69 14.88 2.68 0.55
CA ALA A 69 15.44 3.52 -0.50
C ALA A 69 15.74 2.72 -1.77
N GLY A 70 16.27 1.50 -1.60
CA GLY A 70 16.54 0.62 -2.73
C GLY A 70 15.28 0.10 -3.39
N VAL A 71 14.23 -0.13 -2.60
CA VAL A 71 12.95 -0.61 -3.12
C VAL A 71 12.23 0.48 -3.91
N LEU A 72 12.19 1.70 -3.40
CA LEU A 72 11.46 2.80 -4.04
C LEU A 72 12.28 3.52 -5.10
N GLY A 73 13.58 3.63 -4.93
CA GLY A 73 14.45 4.33 -5.87
C GLY A 73 14.42 5.85 -5.75
N SER A 74 13.38 6.42 -5.20
CA SER A 74 13.21 7.87 -5.05
C SER A 74 12.29 8.14 -3.87
N LYS A 75 12.45 9.30 -3.25
CA LYS A 75 11.62 9.71 -2.12
C LYS A 75 10.21 10.13 -2.53
N GLU A 76 9.97 10.36 -3.81
CA GLU A 76 8.65 10.69 -4.34
C GLU A 76 7.91 9.48 -4.93
N THR A 77 8.51 8.31 -4.98
CA THR A 77 7.87 7.12 -5.54
C THR A 77 6.65 6.74 -4.73
N PRO A 78 5.47 6.61 -5.36
CA PRO A 78 4.27 6.21 -4.63
C PRO A 78 4.37 4.77 -4.14
N ALA A 79 3.99 4.55 -2.89
CA ALA A 79 3.96 3.21 -2.31
C ALA A 79 2.83 3.09 -1.32
N ILE A 80 2.25 1.90 -1.25
CA ILE A 80 1.22 1.56 -0.28
C ILE A 80 1.77 0.41 0.55
N ILE A 81 1.76 0.59 1.86
CA ILE A 81 2.31 -0.39 2.80
C ILE A 81 1.18 -0.98 3.61
N TYR A 82 1.18 -2.30 3.75
CA TYR A 82 0.15 -2.96 4.54
C TYR A 82 0.74 -3.92 5.56
N CYS A 83 -0.04 -4.19 6.60
CA CYS A 83 0.23 -5.23 7.57
C CYS A 83 -1.05 -6.01 7.83
N HIS A 84 -1.23 -6.63 9.00
CA HIS A 84 -2.43 -7.41 9.28
C HIS A 84 -3.66 -6.51 9.40
N HIS A 85 -3.63 -5.50 10.30
CA HIS A 85 -4.76 -4.61 10.58
C HIS A 85 -4.48 -3.13 10.36
N GLY A 86 -3.26 -2.75 9.99
CA GLY A 86 -2.91 -1.36 9.70
C GLY A 86 -2.03 -0.66 10.73
N MET A 87 -1.76 -1.27 11.87
CA MET A 87 -0.97 -0.60 12.91
C MET A 87 0.53 -0.55 12.60
N ARG A 88 1.10 -1.69 12.19
CA ARG A 88 2.52 -1.73 11.83
C ARG A 88 2.82 -0.88 10.61
N SER A 89 1.91 -0.92 9.62
CA SER A 89 2.09 -0.12 8.41
C SER A 89 1.95 1.37 8.69
N MET A 90 1.09 1.77 9.62
CA MET A 90 0.98 3.17 9.99
C MET A 90 2.25 3.66 10.68
N ARG A 91 2.87 2.83 11.50
CA ARG A 91 4.16 3.16 12.12
C ARG A 91 5.25 3.33 11.06
N ALA A 92 5.27 2.43 10.09
CA ALA A 92 6.23 2.50 8.98
C ALA A 92 6.05 3.79 8.19
N VAL A 93 4.82 4.12 7.82
CA VAL A 93 4.53 5.32 7.03
C VAL A 93 4.89 6.59 7.80
N THR A 94 4.54 6.65 9.08
CA THR A 94 4.88 7.79 9.92
C THR A 94 6.40 8.01 9.95
N TYR A 95 7.15 6.95 10.17
CA TYR A 95 8.61 7.00 10.17
C TYR A 95 9.15 7.48 8.82
N LEU A 96 8.65 6.89 7.73
CA LEU A 96 9.16 7.19 6.39
C LEU A 96 8.85 8.62 5.97
N ARG A 97 7.67 9.13 6.30
CA ARG A 97 7.33 10.52 6.02
C ARG A 97 8.23 11.49 6.76
N ASP A 98 8.58 11.17 8.00
CA ASP A 98 9.54 11.95 8.77
C ASP A 98 10.93 11.96 8.13
N HIS A 99 11.23 10.98 7.29
CA HIS A 99 12.51 10.85 6.62
C HIS A 99 12.44 11.24 5.15
N GLY A 100 11.41 11.95 4.74
CA GLY A 100 11.31 12.56 3.42
C GLY A 100 10.64 11.72 2.33
N PHE A 101 10.16 10.52 2.67
CA PHE A 101 9.41 9.71 1.71
C PHE A 101 7.97 10.23 1.69
N SER A 102 7.66 11.09 0.74
CA SER A 102 6.47 11.92 0.76
C SER A 102 5.20 11.22 0.28
N HIS A 103 5.32 10.15 -0.50
CA HIS A 103 4.17 9.54 -1.17
C HIS A 103 3.95 8.10 -0.74
N VAL A 104 4.23 7.79 0.52
CA VAL A 104 3.94 6.48 1.10
C VAL A 104 2.67 6.57 1.94
N PHE A 105 1.82 5.55 1.83
CA PHE A 105 0.53 5.49 2.51
C PHE A 105 0.34 4.13 3.15
N SER A 106 -0.40 4.10 4.26
CA SER A 106 -0.78 2.85 4.93
C SER A 106 -2.14 2.40 4.42
N MET A 107 -2.28 1.12 4.08
CA MET A 107 -3.56 0.57 3.69
C MET A 107 -4.42 0.36 4.93
N ARG A 108 -5.52 1.11 5.03
CA ARG A 108 -6.41 1.07 6.19
C ARG A 108 -7.02 -0.32 6.36
N GLY A 109 -6.94 -0.85 7.56
CA GLY A 109 -7.49 -2.16 7.88
C GLY A 109 -6.61 -3.34 7.46
N GLY A 110 -5.52 -3.10 6.74
CA GLY A 110 -4.55 -4.11 6.38
C GLY A 110 -5.09 -5.22 5.49
N ILE A 111 -4.36 -6.34 5.46
CA ILE A 111 -4.76 -7.49 4.67
C ILE A 111 -6.07 -8.11 5.18
N ASP A 112 -6.40 -7.88 6.45
CA ASP A 112 -7.68 -8.32 7.01
C ASP A 112 -8.85 -7.67 6.27
N ALA A 113 -8.82 -6.36 6.10
CA ALA A 113 -9.86 -5.65 5.33
C ALA A 113 -9.82 -6.03 3.86
N TRP A 114 -8.63 -6.23 3.30
CA TRP A 114 -8.50 -6.67 1.91
C TRP A 114 -9.18 -8.01 1.69
N SER A 115 -8.93 -8.96 2.59
CA SER A 115 -9.54 -10.30 2.51
C SER A 115 -11.07 -10.23 2.58
N SER A 116 -11.61 -9.40 3.47
CA SER A 116 -13.06 -9.35 3.67
C SER A 116 -13.79 -8.53 2.62
N GLU A 117 -13.15 -7.50 2.06
CA GLU A 117 -13.84 -6.54 1.20
C GLU A 117 -13.46 -6.64 -0.28
N ILE A 118 -12.23 -7.09 -0.58
CA ILE A 118 -11.73 -7.06 -1.95
C ILE A 118 -11.56 -8.47 -2.51
N ASP A 119 -10.83 -9.33 -1.82
CA ASP A 119 -10.44 -10.63 -2.35
C ASP A 119 -10.57 -11.73 -1.29
N PRO A 120 -11.72 -12.40 -1.24
CA PRO A 120 -11.94 -13.45 -0.23
C PRO A 120 -11.08 -14.70 -0.45
N THR A 121 -10.36 -14.81 -1.57
CA THR A 121 -9.41 -15.92 -1.75
C THR A 121 -8.13 -15.73 -0.94
N VAL A 122 -7.87 -14.51 -0.45
CA VAL A 122 -6.78 -14.27 0.48
C VAL A 122 -7.28 -14.66 1.87
N PRO A 123 -6.66 -15.67 2.52
CA PRO A 123 -7.16 -16.14 3.81
C PRO A 123 -7.11 -15.08 4.90
N ALA A 124 -8.14 -15.09 5.74
CA ALA A 124 -8.10 -14.31 6.99
C ALA A 124 -7.34 -15.10 8.05
N TYR A 125 -6.68 -14.39 8.96
CA TYR A 125 -5.96 -15.06 10.04
C TYR A 125 -5.90 -14.21 11.30
#